data_32da028f68d9e9d5cf6cc1549804b233
#
_entry.id   32da028f68d9e9d5cf6cc1549804b233
#
_cell.length_a   1.000
_cell.length_b   1.000
_cell.length_c   1.000
_cell.angle_alpha   90.00
_cell.angle_beta   90.00
_cell.angle_gamma   90.00
#
_symmetry.space_group_name_H-M   'P 1'
#
loop_
_entity.id
_entity.type
_entity.pdbx_description
1 polymer ?
#
loop_
_entity_poly.entity_id
_entity_poly.type
_entity_poly.pdbx_seq_one_letter_code
_entity_poly.pdbx_strand_id
1 'polypeptide(L)'
;MKIRTILLMGGLVLLGACSESKYDLDQLVPEEYHKILYVNNSGKQSLTLYDTDEDNKYTLSVIKSGSDPSLTASVKVNVLTQAELDKEYSEPEGTNYKLIGENCYSLDATTLDFSFADRYKLVNIYLKPQSVKAAMETDPEAVWVLPIQVTSETDSINAEKNELFLKLAGVITPAIGFINSAVELKTLEYGSISTFTEKIKFGLDTDNKWDLECKFAVDKDYVTEFNADNGTSFKILPEGTYTVPETMTLPSGTTNLELEVSIKGDQLAPGDYMLPVKVMDVSQFEVSESKAVYPLAIRVMGHNLDRTGWTAEANSEEVSGEGAGNGVAGCALDGNLTTFWHSKWNGGSDNLPFEFIVDAKKEYTFTQFAMMQRQHDTNRDTKAGEFYVSSDKENWTKVGDFTMKQILEAQMFAVTPVKGRYFKIKMTESYRAPYCSFAEVYAYGLE
;
A
#
# COMPACT_ATOMS: atom_id res chain seq x y z
N MET A 1 -18.02 -56.46 60.90
CA MET A 1 -17.34 -57.15 62.02
C MET A 1 -16.26 -56.18 62.55
N LYS A 2 -16.46 -55.75 63.82
CA LYS A 2 -15.48 -55.11 64.77
C LYS A 2 -14.69 -53.89 64.28
N ILE A 3 -15.11 -52.65 64.59
CA ILE A 3 -14.82 -51.80 65.77
C ILE A 3 -13.37 -51.98 66.29
N ARG A 4 -12.60 -50.91 66.22
CA ARG A 4 -11.72 -50.47 67.33
C ARG A 4 -11.46 -48.95 67.22
N THR A 5 -12.10 -48.23 68.08
CA THR A 5 -11.83 -46.91 68.61
C THR A 5 -10.47 -46.87 69.23
N ILE A 6 -9.62 -45.90 68.96
CA ILE A 6 -8.54 -45.46 69.80
C ILE A 6 -8.63 -43.97 70.00
N LEU A 7 -9.02 -43.60 71.19
CA LEU A 7 -8.84 -42.27 71.77
C LEU A 7 -7.38 -42.03 71.99
N LEU A 8 -6.85 -40.89 71.59
CA LEU A 8 -5.60 -40.38 72.20
C LEU A 8 -5.81 -38.88 72.49
N MET A 9 -5.74 -38.68 73.78
CA MET A 9 -5.69 -37.41 74.51
C MET A 9 -4.41 -36.63 74.19
N GLY A 10 -4.55 -35.33 74.20
CA GLY A 10 -3.55 -34.53 74.85
C GLY A 10 -2.59 -33.73 73.97
N GLY A 11 -2.67 -32.49 74.15
CA GLY A 11 -1.64 -31.58 73.74
C GLY A 11 -2.14 -30.19 73.29
N LEU A 12 -2.76 -29.48 74.21
CA LEU A 12 -2.95 -28.03 74.07
C LEU A 12 -1.54 -27.37 74.26
N VAL A 13 -0.82 -27.22 73.18
CA VAL A 13 0.32 -26.35 73.14
C VAL A 13 -0.14 -24.95 72.92
N LEU A 14 -0.24 -24.18 73.93
CA LEU A 14 -0.28 -22.73 73.86
C LEU A 14 1.01 -22.24 73.18
N LEU A 15 0.98 -22.05 71.88
CA LEU A 15 2.04 -21.23 71.25
C LEU A 15 1.79 -19.79 71.70
N GLY A 16 2.47 -19.36 72.71
CA GLY A 16 2.68 -17.96 73.01
C GLY A 16 3.26 -17.33 71.74
N ALA A 17 2.49 -16.56 71.05
CA ALA A 17 2.98 -15.68 70.03
C ALA A 17 3.92 -14.71 70.71
N CYS A 18 5.22 -14.85 70.47
CA CYS A 18 6.20 -13.82 70.77
C CYS A 18 5.80 -12.55 70.02
N SER A 19 5.27 -11.59 70.71
CA SER A 19 4.96 -10.25 70.25
C SER A 19 6.19 -9.33 70.22
N GLU A 20 7.36 -9.89 70.09
CA GLU A 20 8.56 -9.12 69.79
C GLU A 20 9.11 -9.61 68.46
N SER A 21 8.54 -9.08 67.36
CA SER A 21 9.10 -9.28 66.03
C SER A 21 10.40 -8.46 65.92
N LYS A 22 11.55 -9.12 66.23
CA LYS A 22 12.86 -8.65 65.81
C LYS A 22 12.98 -8.49 64.28
N TYR A 23 11.90 -8.66 63.56
CA TYR A 23 11.76 -8.61 62.10
C TYR A 23 10.55 -7.76 61.68
N ASP A 24 10.26 -6.70 62.46
CA ASP A 24 9.31 -5.70 62.02
C ASP A 24 9.93 -4.98 60.80
N LEU A 25 9.36 -5.19 59.64
CA LEU A 25 9.85 -4.60 58.37
C LEU A 25 10.02 -3.10 58.50
N ASP A 26 9.17 -2.45 59.30
CA ASP A 26 9.20 -1.02 59.56
C ASP A 26 10.45 -0.56 60.35
N GLN A 27 11.08 -1.47 61.13
CA GLN A 27 12.32 -1.18 61.81
C GLN A 27 13.60 -1.56 61.03
N LEU A 28 13.44 -2.40 59.99
CA LEU A 28 14.54 -2.86 59.16
C LEU A 28 14.74 -2.02 57.91
N VAL A 29 13.71 -1.31 57.47
CA VAL A 29 13.75 -0.46 56.28
C VAL A 29 13.85 1.00 56.75
N PRO A 30 14.82 1.80 56.30
CA PRO A 30 14.86 3.23 56.60
C PRO A 30 13.54 3.93 56.22
N GLU A 31 13.13 4.91 57.03
CA GLU A 31 11.85 5.61 56.90
C GLU A 31 11.63 6.21 55.50
N GLU A 32 12.71 6.63 54.85
CA GLU A 32 12.74 7.17 53.50
C GLU A 32 12.31 6.15 52.44
N TYR A 33 12.36 4.84 52.73
CA TYR A 33 11.92 3.77 51.81
C TYR A 33 10.56 3.17 52.17
N HIS A 34 9.93 3.63 53.26
CA HIS A 34 8.58 3.22 53.61
C HIS A 34 7.58 3.64 52.53
N LYS A 35 7.83 4.79 51.88
CA LYS A 35 7.02 5.36 50.83
C LYS A 35 7.91 6.00 49.75
N ILE A 36 7.85 5.49 48.54
CA ILE A 36 8.63 5.98 47.40
C ILE A 36 7.70 6.28 46.27
N LEU A 37 7.80 7.46 45.73
CA LEU A 37 7.03 7.92 44.56
C LEU A 37 7.93 7.89 43.33
N TYR A 38 7.35 7.55 42.18
CA TYR A 38 8.06 7.59 40.91
C TYR A 38 7.11 7.66 39.72
N VAL A 39 7.63 8.13 38.59
CA VAL A 39 6.94 8.13 37.30
C VAL A 39 7.09 6.75 36.65
N ASN A 40 5.98 6.07 36.36
CA ASN A 40 5.97 4.74 35.78
C ASN A 40 6.53 4.71 34.35
N ASN A 41 6.15 5.69 33.54
CA ASN A 41 6.62 5.91 32.17
C ASN A 41 7.70 6.99 32.13
N SER A 42 8.68 6.93 33.08
CA SER A 42 9.79 7.87 33.20
C SER A 42 10.76 7.81 32.03
N GLY A 43 11.59 8.86 31.94
CA GLY A 43 12.65 8.98 30.94
C GLY A 43 12.17 9.52 29.59
N LYS A 44 13.02 9.36 28.58
CA LYS A 44 12.76 9.93 27.25
C LYS A 44 11.74 9.08 26.48
N GLN A 45 10.66 9.72 26.10
CA GLN A 45 9.60 9.16 25.27
C GLN A 45 9.44 10.00 24.00
N SER A 46 9.10 9.36 22.87
CA SER A 46 8.84 10.05 21.62
C SER A 46 7.36 9.97 21.28
N LEU A 47 6.76 11.10 20.92
CA LEU A 47 5.35 11.21 20.58
C LEU A 47 5.17 11.91 19.23
N THR A 48 4.43 11.28 18.34
CA THR A 48 3.92 11.87 17.11
C THR A 48 2.49 12.36 17.38
N LEU A 49 2.19 13.58 17.03
CA LEU A 49 0.84 14.15 17.13
C LEU A 49 0.12 14.03 15.79
N TYR A 50 -1.20 13.96 15.87
CA TYR A 50 -2.07 13.99 14.70
C TYR A 50 -2.72 15.37 14.59
N ASP A 51 -2.60 15.99 13.43
CA ASP A 51 -3.22 17.29 13.12
C ASP A 51 -4.74 17.12 12.97
N THR A 52 -5.43 17.24 14.08
CA THR A 52 -6.88 17.11 14.19
C THR A 52 -7.41 18.29 14.98
N ASP A 53 -8.73 18.53 14.94
CA ASP A 53 -9.38 19.54 15.78
C ASP A 53 -9.42 19.17 17.27
N GLU A 54 -8.97 17.95 17.62
CA GLU A 54 -8.94 17.43 18.98
C GLU A 54 -7.54 17.47 19.57
N ASP A 55 -7.46 17.73 20.88
CA ASP A 55 -6.21 17.66 21.62
C ASP A 55 -5.71 16.21 21.69
N ASN A 56 -4.42 15.99 21.42
CA ASN A 56 -3.78 14.68 21.57
C ASN A 56 -3.49 14.43 23.04
N LYS A 57 -4.07 13.36 23.59
CA LYS A 57 -3.94 13.00 24.99
C LYS A 57 -2.76 12.07 25.24
N TYR A 58 -1.87 12.44 26.15
CA TYR A 58 -0.84 11.57 26.72
C TYR A 58 -1.04 11.44 28.24
N THR A 59 -0.77 10.27 28.83
CA THR A 59 -1.03 10.05 30.26
C THR A 59 0.27 9.78 31.00
N LEU A 60 0.59 10.63 31.98
CA LEU A 60 1.62 10.43 32.97
C LEU A 60 1.04 9.60 34.12
N SER A 61 1.76 8.56 34.57
CA SER A 61 1.35 7.74 35.69
C SER A 61 2.38 7.86 36.83
N VAL A 62 1.93 8.33 37.97
CA VAL A 62 2.74 8.41 39.20
C VAL A 62 2.37 7.27 40.13
N ILE A 63 3.36 6.47 40.53
CA ILE A 63 3.19 5.30 41.40
C ILE A 63 3.63 5.65 42.83
N LYS A 64 2.86 5.16 43.80
CA LYS A 64 3.21 5.15 45.21
C LYS A 64 3.55 3.70 45.61
N SER A 65 4.82 3.47 46.01
CA SER A 65 5.40 2.19 46.37
C SER A 65 6.19 2.34 47.70
N GLY A 66 6.92 1.31 48.11
CA GLY A 66 7.71 1.26 49.32
C GLY A 66 7.30 0.12 50.22
N SER A 67 7.91 0.02 51.45
CA SER A 67 7.57 -1.02 52.42
C SER A 67 6.21 -0.80 53.08
N ASP A 68 5.75 0.46 53.19
CA ASP A 68 4.41 0.82 53.66
C ASP A 68 3.66 1.74 52.67
N PRO A 69 3.15 1.19 51.59
CA PRO A 69 2.41 2.01 50.59
C PRO A 69 1.03 2.44 51.08
N SER A 70 0.63 2.14 52.32
CA SER A 70 -0.60 2.64 52.95
C SER A 70 -0.48 4.12 53.41
N LEU A 71 0.72 4.64 53.51
CA LEU A 71 0.94 6.03 53.88
C LEU A 71 0.39 7.00 52.83
N THR A 72 -0.12 8.12 53.29
CA THR A 72 -0.53 9.24 52.42
C THR A 72 0.67 9.93 51.80
N ALA A 73 0.52 10.51 50.62
CA ALA A 73 1.59 11.23 49.95
C ALA A 73 1.02 12.44 49.17
N SER A 74 1.85 13.44 48.93
CA SER A 74 1.52 14.54 48.03
C SER A 74 2.70 14.88 47.13
N VAL A 75 2.44 15.03 45.83
CA VAL A 75 3.43 15.42 44.84
C VAL A 75 2.96 16.58 43.99
N LYS A 76 3.92 17.38 43.54
CA LYS A 76 3.73 18.43 42.54
C LYS A 76 4.18 17.91 41.20
N VAL A 77 3.47 18.26 40.15
CA VAL A 77 3.79 17.94 38.74
C VAL A 77 4.16 19.25 38.08
N ASN A 78 5.41 19.42 37.71
CA ASN A 78 5.95 20.66 37.16
C ASN A 78 6.51 20.42 35.77
N VAL A 79 6.41 21.41 34.90
CA VAL A 79 7.15 21.43 33.62
C VAL A 79 8.44 22.20 33.88
N LEU A 80 9.58 21.65 33.40
CA LEU A 80 10.86 22.36 33.51
C LEU A 80 10.84 23.66 32.72
N THR A 81 11.51 24.68 33.23
CA THR A 81 11.75 25.90 32.47
C THR A 81 12.79 25.69 31.39
N GLN A 82 12.86 26.55 30.36
CA GLN A 82 13.89 26.47 29.32
C GLN A 82 15.30 26.51 29.92
N ALA A 83 15.53 27.29 30.95
CA ALA A 83 16.85 27.40 31.60
C ALA A 83 17.26 26.08 32.31
N GLU A 84 16.32 25.40 32.95
CA GLU A 84 16.54 24.07 33.54
C GLU A 84 16.77 23.02 32.43
N LEU A 85 15.96 23.04 31.38
CA LEU A 85 16.11 22.18 30.21
C LEU A 85 17.50 22.35 29.56
N ASP A 86 17.96 23.59 29.41
CA ASP A 86 19.27 23.86 28.82
C ASP A 86 20.40 23.33 29.68
N LYS A 87 20.34 23.56 30.98
CA LYS A 87 21.35 23.11 31.93
C LYS A 87 21.39 21.59 32.08
N GLU A 88 20.22 20.95 32.15
CA GLU A 88 20.14 19.51 32.46
C GLU A 88 20.26 18.61 31.23
N TYR A 89 19.88 19.11 30.04
CA TYR A 89 19.80 18.34 28.82
C TYR A 89 20.52 18.94 27.60
N SER A 90 20.22 20.22 27.25
CA SER A 90 20.77 20.80 26.03
C SER A 90 22.29 20.87 26.03
N GLU A 91 22.87 21.41 27.13
CA GLU A 91 24.32 21.56 27.28
C GLU A 91 25.05 20.22 27.38
N PRO A 92 24.62 19.28 28.28
CA PRO A 92 25.28 17.97 28.40
C PRO A 92 25.21 17.11 27.15
N GLU A 93 24.12 17.20 26.38
CA GLU A 93 23.90 16.35 25.20
C GLU A 93 24.30 17.04 23.88
N GLY A 94 24.62 18.33 23.91
CA GLY A 94 24.94 19.09 22.71
C GLY A 94 23.77 19.17 21.73
N THR A 95 22.53 19.15 22.25
CA THR A 95 21.30 19.13 21.45
C THR A 95 20.50 20.40 21.70
N ASN A 96 19.99 21.04 20.65
CA ASN A 96 19.15 22.22 20.76
C ASN A 96 17.72 21.81 21.13
N TYR A 97 17.50 21.53 22.43
CA TYR A 97 16.15 21.27 22.94
C TYR A 97 15.39 22.57 23.16
N LYS A 98 14.14 22.61 22.71
CA LYS A 98 13.23 23.73 22.94
C LYS A 98 11.96 23.29 23.64
N LEU A 99 11.62 23.98 24.72
CA LEU A 99 10.38 23.80 25.42
C LEU A 99 9.21 24.31 24.57
N ILE A 100 8.15 23.49 24.42
CA ILE A 100 6.89 23.98 23.81
C ILE A 100 6.23 25.03 24.71
N GLY A 101 5.61 26.04 24.09
CA GLY A 101 4.91 27.09 24.80
C GLY A 101 3.69 26.59 25.60
N GLU A 102 3.30 27.32 26.65
CA GLU A 102 2.12 27.01 27.48
C GLU A 102 0.81 26.95 26.68
N ASN A 103 0.75 27.61 25.53
CA ASN A 103 -0.40 27.58 24.63
C ASN A 103 -0.51 26.23 23.87
N CYS A 104 0.55 25.39 23.88
CA CYS A 104 0.62 24.13 23.16
C CYS A 104 0.10 22.94 23.96
N TYR A 105 -0.07 23.07 25.29
CA TYR A 105 -0.50 21.95 26.15
C TYR A 105 -1.34 22.42 27.32
N SER A 106 -1.98 21.47 27.99
CA SER A 106 -2.56 21.64 29.33
C SER A 106 -2.44 20.35 30.14
N LEU A 107 -2.39 20.48 31.45
CA LEU A 107 -2.40 19.37 32.41
C LEU A 107 -3.73 19.41 33.18
N ASP A 108 -4.36 18.26 33.41
CA ASP A 108 -5.60 18.17 34.20
C ASP A 108 -5.34 18.27 35.71
N ALA A 109 -4.11 18.04 36.14
CA ALA A 109 -3.69 18.20 37.53
C ALA A 109 -2.21 18.60 37.63
N THR A 110 -1.88 19.51 38.54
CA THR A 110 -0.52 19.90 38.89
C THR A 110 -0.11 19.46 40.31
N THR A 111 -1.04 18.86 41.06
CA THR A 111 -0.81 18.26 42.38
C THR A 111 -1.58 16.99 42.50
N LEU A 112 -0.95 15.94 43.05
CA LEU A 112 -1.56 14.64 43.29
C LEU A 112 -1.48 14.29 44.76
N ASP A 113 -2.62 14.23 45.44
CA ASP A 113 -2.72 13.78 46.81
C ASP A 113 -3.13 12.32 46.89
N PHE A 114 -2.25 11.47 47.39
CA PHE A 114 -2.48 10.03 47.56
C PHE A 114 -3.06 9.73 48.92
N SER A 115 -4.24 9.12 48.92
CA SER A 115 -4.81 8.51 50.12
C SER A 115 -4.11 7.17 50.45
N PHE A 116 -4.44 6.58 51.58
CA PHE A 116 -3.92 5.27 52.00
C PHE A 116 -4.23 4.15 50.99
N ALA A 117 -5.36 4.28 50.25
CA ALA A 117 -5.79 3.27 49.28
C ALA A 117 -5.16 3.44 47.91
N ASP A 118 -4.67 4.62 47.59
CA ASP A 118 -4.13 4.91 46.26
C ASP A 118 -2.77 4.23 46.07
N ARG A 119 -2.59 3.55 44.97
CA ARG A 119 -1.32 2.97 44.53
C ARG A 119 -0.69 3.73 43.37
N TYR A 120 -1.52 4.38 42.56
CA TYR A 120 -1.12 5.23 41.45
C TYR A 120 -2.12 6.37 41.26
N LYS A 121 -1.66 7.41 40.61
CA LYS A 121 -2.51 8.49 40.08
C LYS A 121 -2.05 8.86 38.67
N LEU A 122 -2.99 9.32 37.88
CA LEU A 122 -2.79 9.71 36.50
C LEU A 122 -2.89 11.23 36.36
N VAL A 123 -2.03 11.78 35.50
CA VAL A 123 -2.16 13.14 34.97
C VAL A 123 -2.29 13.06 33.47
N ASN A 124 -3.34 13.62 32.92
CA ASN A 124 -3.52 13.71 31.51
C ASN A 124 -2.91 14.99 30.97
N ILE A 125 -2.08 14.84 29.98
CA ILE A 125 -1.43 15.89 29.22
C ILE A 125 -2.20 16.01 27.91
N TYR A 126 -2.81 17.16 27.66
CA TYR A 126 -3.51 17.44 26.43
C TYR A 126 -2.62 18.35 25.57
N LEU A 127 -2.21 17.85 24.41
CA LEU A 127 -1.35 18.54 23.47
C LEU A 127 -2.19 19.03 22.29
N LYS A 128 -2.06 20.31 21.93
CA LYS A 128 -2.77 20.97 20.83
C LYS A 128 -1.96 20.89 19.54
N PRO A 129 -2.31 19.98 18.61
CA PRO A 129 -1.47 19.69 17.45
C PRO A 129 -1.12 20.90 16.61
N GLN A 130 -2.11 21.74 16.29
CA GLN A 130 -1.91 22.93 15.47
C GLN A 130 -0.97 23.96 16.13
N SER A 131 -1.10 24.15 17.45
CA SER A 131 -0.21 25.05 18.21
C SER A 131 1.21 24.51 18.28
N VAL A 132 1.36 23.18 18.43
CA VAL A 132 2.67 22.50 18.42
C VAL A 132 3.29 22.61 17.02
N LYS A 133 2.54 22.35 15.94
CA LYS A 133 2.98 22.51 14.57
C LYS A 133 3.51 23.90 14.28
N ALA A 134 2.72 24.93 14.66
CA ALA A 134 3.13 26.33 14.51
C ALA A 134 4.40 26.66 15.33
N ALA A 135 4.57 26.10 16.54
CA ALA A 135 5.80 26.25 17.30
C ALA A 135 7.00 25.60 16.59
N MET A 136 6.85 24.38 16.09
CA MET A 136 7.90 23.64 15.38
C MET A 136 8.37 24.34 14.10
N GLU A 137 7.48 25.04 13.40
CA GLU A 137 7.80 25.81 12.19
C GLU A 137 8.68 27.05 12.50
N THR A 138 8.70 27.53 13.74
CA THR A 138 9.54 28.70 14.14
C THR A 138 11.02 28.35 14.19
N ASP A 139 11.36 27.08 14.44
CA ASP A 139 12.73 26.57 14.44
C ASP A 139 12.72 25.08 14.05
N PRO A 140 12.79 24.77 12.76
CA PRO A 140 12.76 23.39 12.25
C PRO A 140 13.95 22.52 12.66
N GLU A 141 15.07 23.14 13.07
CA GLU A 141 16.28 22.43 13.49
C GLU A 141 16.28 22.09 14.99
N ALA A 142 15.35 22.67 15.76
CA ALA A 142 15.23 22.39 17.18
C ALA A 142 14.53 21.06 17.45
N VAL A 143 14.90 20.44 18.56
CA VAL A 143 14.19 19.28 19.10
C VAL A 143 13.18 19.76 20.14
N TRP A 144 11.91 19.80 19.76
CA TRP A 144 10.84 20.28 20.62
C TRP A 144 10.41 19.24 21.64
N VAL A 145 10.29 19.67 22.93
CA VAL A 145 10.08 18.76 24.06
C VAL A 145 9.11 19.33 25.09
N LEU A 146 8.51 18.45 25.89
CA LEU A 146 7.76 18.75 27.10
C LEU A 146 8.31 17.88 28.24
N PRO A 147 9.31 18.37 29.01
CA PRO A 147 9.84 17.66 30.18
C PRO A 147 8.96 17.95 31.38
N ILE A 148 8.44 16.90 32.02
CA ILE A 148 7.54 16.98 33.19
C ILE A 148 8.20 16.27 34.36
N GLN A 149 8.47 16.99 35.42
CA GLN A 149 9.10 16.50 36.63
C GLN A 149 8.11 16.40 37.79
N VAL A 150 8.24 15.33 38.57
CA VAL A 150 7.47 15.11 39.80
C VAL A 150 8.35 15.40 41.00
N THR A 151 7.89 16.28 41.88
CA THR A 151 8.61 16.67 43.10
C THR A 151 7.70 16.55 44.31
N SER A 152 8.28 16.38 45.51
CA SER A 152 7.55 16.44 46.77
C SER A 152 8.42 17.13 47.84
N GLU A 153 7.76 17.93 48.71
CA GLU A 153 8.42 18.57 49.85
C GLU A 153 8.51 17.63 51.08
N THR A 154 7.65 16.61 51.10
CA THR A 154 7.45 15.75 52.27
C THR A 154 7.76 14.30 52.06
N ASP A 155 7.89 13.87 50.79
CA ASP A 155 7.95 12.47 50.45
C ASP A 155 9.17 12.13 49.59
N SER A 156 9.70 10.93 49.73
CA SER A 156 10.81 10.46 48.92
C SER A 156 10.37 10.18 47.48
N ILE A 157 11.11 10.73 46.52
CA ILE A 157 10.94 10.46 45.11
C ILE A 157 12.16 9.74 44.57
N ASN A 158 11.94 8.71 43.76
CA ASN A 158 13.03 8.02 43.08
C ASN A 158 13.68 8.97 42.06
N ALA A 159 14.91 9.38 42.30
CA ALA A 159 15.65 10.36 41.50
C ALA A 159 15.90 9.91 40.04
N GLU A 160 15.97 8.59 39.80
CA GLU A 160 16.12 8.05 38.42
C GLU A 160 14.82 7.93 37.66
N LYS A 161 13.68 8.11 38.35
CA LYS A 161 12.33 7.93 37.79
C LYS A 161 11.38 9.07 38.19
N ASN A 162 11.88 10.28 38.31
CA ASN A 162 11.09 11.43 38.73
C ASN A 162 10.59 12.29 37.54
N GLU A 163 10.94 11.92 36.32
CA GLU A 163 10.68 12.74 35.14
C GLU A 163 10.20 11.94 33.94
N LEU A 164 9.29 12.53 33.19
CA LEU A 164 8.93 12.19 31.83
C LEU A 164 9.48 13.24 30.88
N PHE A 165 10.42 12.88 30.03
CA PHE A 165 10.96 13.75 28.98
C PHE A 165 10.27 13.42 27.66
N LEU A 166 9.22 14.15 27.30
CA LEU A 166 8.40 13.90 26.13
C LEU A 166 8.94 14.67 24.93
N LYS A 167 9.59 13.96 23.99
CA LYS A 167 10.04 14.50 22.72
C LYS A 167 8.91 14.47 21.69
N LEU A 168 8.59 15.61 21.11
CA LEU A 168 7.61 15.72 20.02
C LEU A 168 8.31 15.39 18.70
N ALA A 169 8.01 14.24 18.11
CA ALA A 169 8.66 13.75 16.89
C ALA A 169 8.12 14.45 15.63
N GLY A 170 6.92 15.00 15.69
CA GLY A 170 6.28 15.74 14.61
C GLY A 170 4.78 15.79 14.77
N VAL A 171 4.17 16.57 13.90
CA VAL A 171 2.72 16.65 13.73
C VAL A 171 2.41 16.18 12.32
N ILE A 172 1.65 15.11 12.17
CA ILE A 172 1.26 14.55 10.87
C ILE A 172 -0.22 14.83 10.62
N THR A 173 -0.56 15.17 9.39
CA THR A 173 -1.94 15.24 8.93
C THR A 173 -2.28 13.87 8.33
N PRO A 174 -3.19 13.11 8.96
CA PRO A 174 -3.62 11.82 8.41
C PRO A 174 -4.27 12.00 7.06
N ALA A 175 -4.01 11.06 6.15
CA ALA A 175 -4.61 11.10 4.82
C ALA A 175 -5.25 9.75 4.46
N ILE A 176 -6.43 9.83 3.81
CA ILE A 176 -7.14 8.67 3.27
C ILE A 176 -6.71 8.44 1.82
N GLY A 177 -6.55 7.19 1.41
CA GLY A 177 -6.23 6.85 0.04
C GLY A 177 -6.28 5.35 -0.22
N PHE A 178 -6.08 4.97 -1.47
CA PHE A 178 -5.95 3.56 -1.84
C PHE A 178 -4.60 3.00 -1.40
N ILE A 179 -4.59 1.80 -0.84
CA ILE A 179 -3.36 1.16 -0.32
C ILE A 179 -2.40 0.81 -1.46
N ASN A 180 -2.94 0.34 -2.58
CA ASN A 180 -2.20 0.09 -3.81
C ASN A 180 -2.93 0.80 -4.95
N SER A 181 -2.28 1.76 -5.59
CA SER A 181 -2.82 2.51 -6.74
C SER A 181 -2.07 2.20 -8.04
N ALA A 182 -1.23 1.15 -8.06
CA ALA A 182 -0.58 0.70 -9.28
C ALA A 182 -1.62 0.13 -10.26
N VAL A 183 -1.40 0.40 -11.56
CA VAL A 183 -2.25 -0.16 -12.61
C VAL A 183 -1.97 -1.65 -12.74
N GLU A 184 -2.96 -2.48 -12.42
CA GLU A 184 -2.94 -3.91 -12.71
C GLU A 184 -3.93 -4.21 -13.83
N LEU A 185 -3.43 -4.76 -14.94
CA LEU A 185 -4.27 -5.12 -16.10
C LEU A 185 -4.92 -6.49 -15.88
N LYS A 186 -6.22 -6.49 -15.62
CA LYS A 186 -7.03 -7.71 -15.54
C LYS A 186 -7.49 -8.12 -16.94
N THR A 187 -7.16 -9.33 -17.37
CA THR A 187 -7.55 -9.86 -18.67
C THR A 187 -8.75 -10.80 -18.54
N LEU A 188 -9.77 -10.54 -19.35
CA LEU A 188 -11.00 -11.32 -19.46
C LEU A 188 -11.16 -11.83 -20.88
N GLU A 189 -11.65 -13.04 -21.03
CA GLU A 189 -12.10 -13.54 -22.34
C GLU A 189 -13.57 -13.14 -22.55
N TYR A 190 -13.90 -12.64 -23.73
CA TYR A 190 -15.24 -12.22 -24.09
C TYR A 190 -16.28 -13.32 -23.86
N GLY A 191 -17.33 -12.99 -23.12
CA GLY A 191 -18.41 -13.92 -22.80
C GLY A 191 -18.09 -14.97 -21.73
N SER A 192 -16.86 -15.04 -21.22
CA SER A 192 -16.44 -16.06 -20.24
C SER A 192 -16.93 -15.80 -18.82
N ILE A 193 -17.09 -14.52 -18.43
CA ILE A 193 -17.48 -14.09 -17.07
C ILE A 193 -18.66 -13.14 -17.15
N SER A 194 -19.78 -13.50 -16.49
CA SER A 194 -20.97 -12.63 -16.49
C SER A 194 -20.79 -11.39 -15.60
N THR A 195 -20.42 -11.62 -14.34
CA THR A 195 -20.16 -10.53 -13.36
C THR A 195 -19.02 -10.96 -12.44
N PHE A 196 -18.15 -10.04 -12.11
CA PHE A 196 -17.13 -10.24 -11.10
C PHE A 196 -17.02 -9.01 -10.19
N THR A 197 -16.46 -9.21 -9.00
CA THR A 197 -16.24 -8.15 -8.02
C THR A 197 -14.75 -7.96 -7.83
N GLU A 198 -14.31 -6.71 -7.96
CA GLU A 198 -12.97 -6.29 -7.59
C GLU A 198 -12.97 -5.72 -6.18
N LYS A 199 -12.01 -6.13 -5.37
CA LYS A 199 -11.87 -5.69 -3.97
C LYS A 199 -10.68 -4.76 -3.87
N ILE A 200 -10.97 -3.47 -3.75
CA ILE A 200 -9.97 -2.42 -3.74
C ILE A 200 -9.75 -1.95 -2.30
N LYS A 201 -8.54 -2.06 -1.78
CA LYS A 201 -8.24 -1.62 -0.42
C LYS A 201 -8.02 -0.13 -0.36
N PHE A 202 -8.73 0.53 0.54
CA PHE A 202 -8.52 1.94 0.89
C PHE A 202 -8.38 2.06 2.41
N GLY A 203 -7.75 3.12 2.89
CA GLY A 203 -7.56 3.30 4.32
C GLY A 203 -6.81 4.57 4.68
N LEU A 204 -6.65 4.76 5.99
CA LEU A 204 -5.86 5.82 6.56
C LEU A 204 -4.38 5.41 6.58
N ASP A 205 -3.48 6.34 6.36
CA ASP A 205 -2.02 6.11 6.33
C ASP A 205 -1.39 5.99 7.73
N THR A 206 -2.22 6.04 8.77
CA THR A 206 -1.84 5.92 10.18
C THR A 206 -2.88 5.09 10.95
N ASP A 207 -2.64 4.87 12.25
CA ASP A 207 -3.61 4.21 13.13
C ASP A 207 -4.94 4.98 13.15
N ASN A 208 -6.02 4.29 12.80
CA ASN A 208 -7.34 4.90 12.76
C ASN A 208 -8.01 4.87 14.15
N LYS A 209 -8.35 6.04 14.68
CA LYS A 209 -9.07 6.21 15.96
C LYS A 209 -10.49 6.78 15.78
N TRP A 210 -10.93 6.99 14.55
CA TRP A 210 -12.15 7.69 14.18
C TRP A 210 -13.05 6.84 13.29
N ASP A 211 -14.33 7.14 13.29
CA ASP A 211 -15.27 6.65 12.28
C ASP A 211 -15.28 7.63 11.12
N LEU A 212 -14.72 7.23 9.98
CA LEU A 212 -14.52 8.11 8.83
C LEU A 212 -15.50 7.76 7.71
N GLU A 213 -16.39 8.68 7.36
CA GLU A 213 -17.22 8.54 6.16
C GLU A 213 -16.42 8.96 4.93
N CYS A 214 -16.22 8.03 4.01
CA CYS A 214 -15.49 8.22 2.77
C CYS A 214 -16.45 8.20 1.58
N LYS A 215 -16.30 9.14 0.64
CA LYS A 215 -17.09 9.22 -0.59
C LYS A 215 -16.26 8.83 -1.80
N PHE A 216 -16.87 8.07 -2.70
CA PHE A 216 -16.23 7.56 -3.89
C PHE A 216 -17.00 7.96 -5.15
N ALA A 217 -16.28 8.15 -6.23
CA ALA A 217 -16.84 8.35 -7.58
C ALA A 217 -15.88 7.81 -8.64
N VAL A 218 -16.32 7.80 -9.90
CA VAL A 218 -15.47 7.49 -11.06
C VAL A 218 -14.96 8.80 -11.66
N ASP A 219 -13.64 8.93 -11.76
CA ASP A 219 -12.96 10.07 -12.37
C ASP A 219 -12.75 9.82 -13.86
N LYS A 220 -13.70 10.29 -14.69
CA LYS A 220 -13.67 10.04 -16.14
C LYS A 220 -12.53 10.75 -16.85
N ASP A 221 -12.10 11.89 -16.34
CA ASP A 221 -11.04 12.71 -16.95
C ASP A 221 -9.68 12.06 -16.79
N TYR A 222 -9.47 11.31 -15.71
CA TYR A 222 -8.25 10.57 -15.44
C TYR A 222 -7.79 9.67 -16.59
N VAL A 223 -8.71 9.01 -17.31
CA VAL A 223 -8.37 8.11 -18.43
C VAL A 223 -7.68 8.87 -19.55
N THR A 224 -8.12 10.09 -19.84
CA THR A 224 -7.54 10.93 -20.90
C THR A 224 -6.12 11.34 -20.53
N GLU A 225 -5.90 11.79 -19.30
CA GLU A 225 -4.58 12.17 -18.77
C GLU A 225 -3.65 10.97 -18.73
N PHE A 226 -4.12 9.85 -18.18
CA PHE A 226 -3.35 8.62 -18.10
C PHE A 226 -2.88 8.12 -19.47
N ASN A 227 -3.76 8.14 -20.48
CA ASN A 227 -3.41 7.74 -21.85
C ASN A 227 -2.34 8.65 -22.45
N ALA A 228 -2.44 9.96 -22.23
CA ALA A 228 -1.46 10.93 -22.74
C ALA A 228 -0.07 10.71 -22.12
N ASP A 229 -0.03 10.50 -20.80
CA ASP A 229 1.22 10.33 -20.04
C ASP A 229 1.92 8.99 -20.29
N ASN A 230 1.15 7.93 -20.57
CA ASN A 230 1.66 6.58 -20.72
C ASN A 230 1.68 6.04 -22.15
N GLY A 231 1.21 6.82 -23.14
CA GLY A 231 1.13 6.38 -24.53
C GLY A 231 0.16 5.21 -24.73
N THR A 232 -0.92 5.14 -23.93
CA THR A 232 -1.93 4.09 -23.98
C THR A 232 -3.21 4.57 -24.64
N SER A 233 -4.19 3.66 -24.82
CA SER A 233 -5.47 3.96 -25.49
C SER A 233 -6.66 3.32 -24.77
N PHE A 234 -6.64 3.31 -23.44
CA PHE A 234 -7.76 2.83 -22.65
C PHE A 234 -9.03 3.65 -22.93
N LYS A 235 -10.16 2.97 -22.97
CA LYS A 235 -11.49 3.59 -22.98
C LYS A 235 -12.04 3.59 -21.56
N ILE A 236 -12.82 4.62 -21.21
CA ILE A 236 -13.57 4.57 -19.95
C ILE A 236 -14.54 3.38 -19.99
N LEU A 237 -14.64 2.66 -18.85
CA LEU A 237 -15.60 1.57 -18.74
C LEU A 237 -17.03 2.11 -18.96
N PRO A 238 -17.88 1.49 -19.83
CA PRO A 238 -19.19 2.03 -20.15
C PRO A 238 -20.11 2.10 -18.93
N GLU A 239 -20.87 3.17 -18.81
CA GLU A 239 -21.89 3.31 -17.75
C GLU A 239 -22.90 2.16 -17.78
N GLY A 240 -23.35 1.73 -16.60
CA GLY A 240 -24.25 0.60 -16.44
C GLY A 240 -23.56 -0.77 -16.44
N THR A 241 -22.28 -0.85 -16.84
CA THR A 241 -21.48 -2.09 -16.77
C THR A 241 -20.73 -2.28 -15.44
N TYR A 242 -20.79 -1.29 -14.55
CA TYR A 242 -20.16 -1.35 -13.24
C TYR A 242 -21.03 -0.75 -12.15
N THR A 243 -20.71 -1.07 -10.91
CA THR A 243 -21.27 -0.45 -9.69
C THR A 243 -20.13 -0.18 -8.72
N VAL A 244 -19.99 1.09 -8.32
CA VAL A 244 -19.07 1.55 -7.28
C VAL A 244 -19.92 2.07 -6.12
N PRO A 245 -19.70 1.64 -4.87
CA PRO A 245 -20.35 2.25 -3.70
C PRO A 245 -20.02 3.74 -3.63
N GLU A 246 -21.04 4.58 -3.44
CA GLU A 246 -20.85 6.04 -3.34
C GLU A 246 -20.25 6.46 -2.00
N THR A 247 -20.55 5.71 -0.93
CA THR A 247 -20.09 5.99 0.42
C THR A 247 -19.75 4.71 1.19
N MET A 248 -18.71 4.77 2.04
CA MET A 248 -18.40 3.74 3.02
C MET A 248 -17.85 4.38 4.29
N THR A 249 -18.11 3.76 5.43
CA THR A 249 -17.54 4.16 6.71
C THR A 249 -16.34 3.27 7.04
N LEU A 250 -15.17 3.88 7.23
CA LEU A 250 -13.98 3.22 7.80
C LEU A 250 -14.07 3.35 9.32
N PRO A 251 -14.40 2.26 10.07
CA PRO A 251 -14.66 2.36 11.49
C PRO A 251 -13.38 2.55 12.31
N SER A 252 -13.53 3.20 13.46
CA SER A 252 -12.46 3.33 14.46
C SER A 252 -11.82 1.97 14.78
N GLY A 253 -10.51 1.94 14.90
CA GLY A 253 -9.73 0.72 15.13
C GLY A 253 -9.44 -0.11 13.86
N THR A 254 -9.98 0.28 12.71
CA THR A 254 -9.75 -0.36 11.41
C THR A 254 -8.94 0.54 10.52
N THR A 255 -7.74 0.14 10.14
CA THR A 255 -6.83 0.98 9.33
C THR A 255 -7.22 0.99 7.86
N ASN A 256 -7.78 -0.11 7.33
CA ASN A 256 -8.20 -0.21 5.94
C ASN A 256 -9.43 -1.11 5.76
N LEU A 257 -10.18 -0.87 4.68
CA LEU A 257 -11.32 -1.67 4.23
C LEU A 257 -11.21 -2.02 2.75
N GLU A 258 -12.03 -2.98 2.32
CA GLU A 258 -12.20 -3.35 0.91
C GLU A 258 -13.44 -2.67 0.33
N LEU A 259 -13.25 -1.82 -0.67
CA LEU A 259 -14.31 -1.29 -1.52
C LEU A 259 -14.62 -2.34 -2.59
N GLU A 260 -15.83 -2.86 -2.61
CA GLU A 260 -16.28 -3.86 -3.57
C GLU A 260 -16.85 -3.19 -4.82
N VAL A 261 -16.13 -3.29 -5.93
CA VAL A 261 -16.54 -2.78 -7.24
C VAL A 261 -17.04 -3.94 -8.08
N SER A 262 -18.32 -3.93 -8.45
CA SER A 262 -18.92 -4.97 -9.28
C SER A 262 -18.88 -4.58 -10.76
N ILE A 263 -18.52 -5.50 -11.65
CA ILE A 263 -18.36 -5.30 -13.08
C ILE A 263 -19.09 -6.41 -13.85
N LYS A 264 -19.92 -6.02 -14.81
CA LYS A 264 -20.64 -6.92 -15.70
C LYS A 264 -19.78 -7.22 -16.93
N GLY A 265 -18.97 -8.26 -16.85
CA GLY A 265 -18.01 -8.62 -17.89
C GLY A 265 -18.67 -9.04 -19.22
N ASP A 266 -19.86 -9.65 -19.16
CA ASP A 266 -20.64 -10.08 -20.32
C ASP A 266 -21.22 -8.91 -21.16
N GLN A 267 -21.23 -7.71 -20.60
CA GLN A 267 -21.68 -6.49 -21.30
C GLN A 267 -20.55 -5.69 -21.94
N LEU A 268 -19.29 -6.15 -21.77
CA LEU A 268 -18.12 -5.50 -22.32
C LEU A 268 -17.73 -6.12 -23.65
N ALA A 269 -17.65 -5.29 -24.70
CA ALA A 269 -17.06 -5.68 -25.98
C ALA A 269 -15.54 -5.87 -25.83
N PRO A 270 -14.87 -6.62 -26.72
CA PRO A 270 -13.42 -6.69 -26.75
C PRO A 270 -12.76 -5.32 -26.84
N GLY A 271 -11.72 -5.10 -26.03
CA GLY A 271 -11.00 -3.84 -25.95
C GLY A 271 -10.31 -3.64 -24.62
N ASP A 272 -9.59 -2.54 -24.48
CA ASP A 272 -8.90 -2.12 -23.27
C ASP A 272 -9.71 -1.02 -22.59
N TYR A 273 -10.05 -1.24 -21.33
CA TYR A 273 -10.89 -0.34 -20.53
C TYR A 273 -10.19 0.05 -19.24
N MET A 274 -10.54 1.21 -18.72
CA MET A 274 -10.13 1.64 -17.39
C MET A 274 -11.33 2.19 -16.62
N LEU A 275 -11.45 1.82 -15.35
CA LEU A 275 -12.37 2.38 -14.38
C LEU A 275 -11.57 3.05 -13.27
N PRO A 276 -11.33 4.36 -13.33
CA PRO A 276 -10.64 5.09 -12.28
C PRO A 276 -11.59 5.36 -11.12
N VAL A 277 -11.47 4.61 -10.05
CA VAL A 277 -12.21 4.83 -8.82
C VAL A 277 -11.47 5.85 -7.98
N LYS A 278 -12.14 6.93 -7.55
CA LYS A 278 -11.55 8.04 -6.80
C LYS A 278 -12.18 8.19 -5.43
N VAL A 279 -11.35 8.39 -4.41
CA VAL A 279 -11.79 8.94 -3.13
C VAL A 279 -12.02 10.43 -3.35
N MET A 280 -13.27 10.87 -3.22
CA MET A 280 -13.66 12.26 -3.50
C MET A 280 -13.57 13.15 -2.26
N ASP A 281 -13.90 12.56 -1.10
CA ASP A 281 -14.05 13.30 0.14
C ASP A 281 -14.00 12.33 1.33
N VAL A 282 -13.64 12.82 2.48
CA VAL A 282 -13.65 12.13 3.76
C VAL A 282 -14.17 13.08 4.83
N SER A 283 -14.94 12.57 5.80
CA SER A 283 -15.56 13.40 6.85
C SER A 283 -14.57 14.14 7.76
N GLN A 284 -13.34 13.64 7.85
CA GLN A 284 -12.26 14.24 8.61
C GLN A 284 -10.93 13.88 7.92
N PHE A 285 -9.94 14.76 7.98
CA PHE A 285 -8.62 14.64 7.34
C PHE A 285 -8.63 14.97 5.84
N GLU A 286 -7.52 14.65 5.19
CA GLU A 286 -7.30 14.93 3.78
C GLU A 286 -7.39 13.67 2.94
N VAL A 287 -7.66 13.84 1.66
CA VAL A 287 -7.49 12.78 0.67
C VAL A 287 -6.08 12.87 0.12
N SER A 288 -5.34 11.76 0.16
CA SER A 288 -3.96 11.69 -0.34
C SER A 288 -3.94 11.94 -1.85
N GLU A 289 -3.29 13.01 -2.30
CA GLU A 289 -3.19 13.36 -3.72
C GLU A 289 -2.65 12.21 -4.58
N SER A 290 -1.58 11.55 -4.12
CA SER A 290 -0.93 10.47 -4.86
C SER A 290 -1.67 9.12 -4.82
N LYS A 291 -2.64 8.96 -3.90
CA LYS A 291 -3.39 7.72 -3.68
C LYS A 291 -4.91 7.93 -3.77
N ALA A 292 -5.34 9.06 -4.31
CA ALA A 292 -6.75 9.40 -4.46
C ALA A 292 -7.46 8.51 -5.49
N VAL A 293 -6.76 8.02 -6.51
CA VAL A 293 -7.34 7.27 -7.63
C VAL A 293 -6.77 5.85 -7.68
N TYR A 294 -7.67 4.88 -7.83
CA TYR A 294 -7.35 3.50 -8.18
C TYR A 294 -7.74 3.23 -9.63
N PRO A 295 -6.77 3.09 -10.56
CA PRO A 295 -7.04 2.90 -11.98
C PRO A 295 -7.24 1.41 -12.29
N LEU A 296 -8.45 0.89 -12.14
CA LEU A 296 -8.78 -0.49 -12.50
C LEU A 296 -8.75 -0.67 -14.02
N ALA A 297 -7.72 -1.33 -14.52
CA ALA A 297 -7.55 -1.61 -15.93
C ALA A 297 -8.08 -3.01 -16.30
N ILE A 298 -8.87 -3.09 -17.37
CA ILE A 298 -9.50 -4.33 -17.83
C ILE A 298 -9.27 -4.47 -19.33
N ARG A 299 -8.72 -5.59 -19.74
CA ARG A 299 -8.64 -6.01 -21.14
C ARG A 299 -9.65 -7.12 -21.39
N VAL A 300 -10.60 -6.87 -22.27
CA VAL A 300 -11.50 -7.89 -22.76
C VAL A 300 -10.95 -8.39 -24.09
N MET A 301 -10.56 -9.67 -24.13
CA MET A 301 -10.03 -10.30 -25.32
C MET A 301 -11.14 -10.97 -26.10
N GLY A 302 -11.04 -10.93 -27.43
CA GLY A 302 -11.78 -11.87 -28.29
C GLY A 302 -11.33 -13.31 -28.03
N HIS A 303 -12.03 -14.26 -28.57
CA HIS A 303 -11.62 -15.66 -28.54
C HIS A 303 -10.31 -15.86 -29.29
N ASN A 304 -9.45 -16.74 -28.81
CA ASN A 304 -8.28 -17.18 -29.58
C ASN A 304 -8.80 -17.92 -30.82
N LEU A 305 -8.52 -17.36 -32.00
CA LEU A 305 -9.04 -17.90 -33.25
C LEU A 305 -8.28 -19.16 -33.65
N ASP A 306 -9.03 -20.21 -34.07
CA ASP A 306 -8.42 -21.43 -34.58
C ASP A 306 -7.73 -21.13 -35.92
N ARG A 307 -6.41 -21.32 -35.95
CA ARG A 307 -5.54 -21.06 -37.10
C ARG A 307 -5.45 -22.24 -38.07
N THR A 308 -6.22 -23.33 -37.83
CA THR A 308 -6.20 -24.52 -38.69
C THR A 308 -6.57 -24.13 -40.13
N GLY A 309 -5.66 -24.46 -41.05
CA GLY A 309 -5.82 -24.16 -42.48
C GLY A 309 -5.51 -22.71 -42.89
N TRP A 310 -5.12 -21.83 -41.97
CA TRP A 310 -4.65 -20.48 -42.32
C TRP A 310 -3.35 -20.60 -43.15
N THR A 311 -3.11 -19.59 -43.97
CA THR A 311 -1.87 -19.49 -44.74
C THR A 311 -1.25 -18.14 -44.61
N ALA A 312 0.07 -18.06 -44.65
CA ALA A 312 0.79 -16.81 -44.61
C ALA A 312 1.71 -16.67 -45.83
N GLU A 313 1.99 -15.44 -46.20
CA GLU A 313 2.99 -15.02 -47.18
C GLU A 313 3.73 -13.78 -46.64
N ALA A 314 4.95 -13.59 -47.07
CA ALA A 314 5.73 -12.41 -46.75
C ALA A 314 6.44 -11.90 -48.01
N ASN A 315 6.64 -10.56 -48.07
CA ASN A 315 7.42 -9.99 -49.17
C ASN A 315 8.94 -10.21 -49.03
N SER A 316 9.38 -10.79 -47.93
CA SER A 316 10.77 -11.20 -47.70
C SER A 316 10.78 -12.49 -46.87
N GLU A 317 11.47 -13.55 -47.37
CA GLU A 317 11.57 -14.84 -46.70
C GLU A 317 12.98 -15.41 -46.85
N GLU A 318 13.53 -16.01 -45.80
CA GLU A 318 14.78 -16.76 -45.86
C GLU A 318 14.54 -18.25 -46.16
N VAL A 319 14.63 -18.59 -47.40
CA VAL A 319 14.29 -19.97 -47.88
C VAL A 319 15.43 -20.97 -47.79
N SER A 320 16.63 -20.57 -47.48
CA SER A 320 17.83 -21.42 -47.58
C SER A 320 18.81 -21.31 -46.40
N GLY A 321 18.91 -20.17 -45.75
CA GLY A 321 19.95 -19.92 -44.75
C GLY A 321 19.61 -20.42 -43.34
N GLU A 322 18.33 -20.65 -43.02
CA GLU A 322 17.87 -21.04 -41.67
C GLU A 322 17.69 -22.57 -41.52
N GLY A 323 18.01 -23.33 -42.54
CA GLY A 323 17.84 -24.80 -42.56
C GLY A 323 16.42 -25.25 -42.94
N ALA A 324 16.25 -26.56 -43.06
CA ALA A 324 14.97 -27.15 -43.46
C ALA A 324 13.86 -26.84 -42.46
N GLY A 325 12.72 -26.34 -42.93
CA GLY A 325 11.53 -26.08 -42.09
C GLY A 325 11.55 -24.76 -41.37
N ASN A 326 12.47 -23.86 -41.68
CA ASN A 326 12.54 -22.49 -41.11
C ASN A 326 12.60 -21.39 -42.19
N GLY A 327 12.34 -20.18 -41.78
CA GLY A 327 12.54 -18.95 -42.56
C GLY A 327 11.34 -18.50 -43.39
N VAL A 328 10.42 -19.41 -43.74
CA VAL A 328 9.23 -19.10 -44.56
C VAL A 328 8.03 -18.67 -43.68
N ALA A 329 7.10 -17.90 -44.24
CA ALA A 329 5.98 -17.33 -43.52
C ALA A 329 5.12 -18.38 -42.81
N GLY A 330 4.91 -19.54 -43.40
CA GLY A 330 4.12 -20.61 -42.80
C GLY A 330 4.62 -21.07 -41.43
N CYS A 331 5.93 -20.94 -41.16
CA CYS A 331 6.56 -21.33 -39.89
C CYS A 331 6.07 -20.49 -38.69
N ALA A 332 5.47 -19.33 -38.92
CA ALA A 332 4.91 -18.50 -37.87
C ALA A 332 3.41 -18.78 -37.59
N LEU A 333 2.87 -19.84 -38.19
CA LEU A 333 1.48 -20.27 -37.99
C LEU A 333 1.37 -21.76 -37.61
N ASP A 334 2.49 -22.48 -37.52
CA ASP A 334 2.52 -23.94 -37.42
C ASP A 334 2.36 -24.45 -35.95
N GLY A 335 2.35 -23.57 -34.98
CA GLY A 335 2.25 -23.94 -33.56
C GLY A 335 3.52 -24.47 -32.93
N ASN A 336 4.63 -24.46 -33.67
CA ASN A 336 5.91 -24.98 -33.22
C ASN A 336 6.88 -23.85 -32.88
N LEU A 337 7.09 -23.60 -31.59
CA LEU A 337 7.94 -22.53 -31.10
C LEU A 337 9.44 -22.66 -31.50
N THR A 338 9.84 -23.78 -32.07
CA THR A 338 11.22 -23.95 -32.54
C THR A 338 11.41 -23.56 -34.01
N THR A 339 10.31 -23.38 -34.75
CA THR A 339 10.28 -22.83 -36.10
C THR A 339 10.01 -21.35 -36.07
N PHE A 340 10.32 -20.63 -37.15
CA PHE A 340 10.16 -19.18 -37.20
C PHE A 340 10.18 -18.68 -38.66
N TRP A 341 9.51 -17.56 -38.91
CA TRP A 341 9.72 -16.76 -40.11
C TRP A 341 10.94 -15.85 -39.91
N HIS A 342 11.73 -15.67 -41.00
CA HIS A 342 12.84 -14.70 -41.04
C HIS A 342 12.88 -13.96 -42.39
N SER A 343 13.10 -12.65 -42.37
CA SER A 343 13.37 -11.89 -43.60
C SER A 343 14.64 -12.38 -44.28
N LYS A 344 14.72 -12.29 -45.59
CA LYS A 344 15.86 -12.78 -46.38
C LYS A 344 17.18 -12.12 -45.97
N TRP A 345 18.21 -12.96 -45.82
CA TRP A 345 19.58 -12.53 -45.55
C TRP A 345 20.64 -13.29 -46.35
N ASN A 346 20.41 -14.54 -46.73
CA ASN A 346 21.37 -15.35 -47.47
C ASN A 346 21.37 -14.99 -48.95
N GLY A 347 22.55 -14.66 -49.48
CA GLY A 347 22.69 -14.14 -50.86
C GLY A 347 22.30 -12.70 -51.04
N GLY A 348 22.12 -11.97 -49.96
CA GLY A 348 21.76 -10.53 -49.92
C GLY A 348 20.51 -10.28 -49.09
N SER A 349 20.54 -9.26 -48.27
CA SER A 349 19.41 -8.87 -47.38
C SER A 349 18.44 -7.98 -48.12
N ASP A 350 17.14 -8.20 -47.88
CA ASP A 350 16.11 -7.25 -48.23
C ASP A 350 16.06 -6.11 -47.17
N ASN A 351 15.33 -5.06 -47.43
CA ASN A 351 15.22 -3.88 -46.57
C ASN A 351 13.81 -3.68 -46.02
N LEU A 352 13.71 -3.13 -44.80
CA LEU A 352 12.45 -2.66 -44.24
C LEU A 352 11.75 -1.62 -45.17
N PRO A 353 10.42 -1.56 -45.20
CA PRO A 353 9.48 -2.34 -44.36
C PRO A 353 9.21 -3.74 -44.93
N PHE A 354 9.03 -4.71 -44.02
CA PHE A 354 8.54 -6.03 -44.40
C PHE A 354 7.05 -6.14 -44.15
N GLU A 355 6.35 -6.88 -45.04
CA GLU A 355 4.93 -7.17 -44.91
C GLU A 355 4.73 -8.68 -44.76
N PHE A 356 4.06 -9.06 -43.67
CA PHE A 356 3.65 -10.43 -43.41
C PHE A 356 2.13 -10.49 -43.45
N ILE A 357 1.53 -11.25 -44.38
CA ILE A 357 0.09 -11.28 -44.64
C ILE A 357 -0.42 -12.66 -44.32
N VAL A 358 -1.52 -12.73 -43.55
CA VAL A 358 -2.22 -13.97 -43.20
C VAL A 358 -3.60 -13.97 -43.84
N ASP A 359 -3.96 -15.09 -44.52
CA ASP A 359 -5.30 -15.43 -44.95
C ASP A 359 -5.97 -16.35 -43.92
N ALA A 360 -6.91 -15.83 -43.16
CA ALA A 360 -7.66 -16.58 -42.14
C ALA A 360 -8.79 -17.45 -42.71
N LYS A 361 -8.93 -17.50 -44.05
CA LYS A 361 -9.91 -18.33 -44.84
C LYS A 361 -11.36 -17.95 -44.68
N LYS A 362 -11.75 -17.33 -43.60
CA LYS A 362 -13.08 -16.70 -43.38
C LYS A 362 -12.96 -15.33 -42.72
N GLU A 363 -14.02 -14.60 -42.70
CA GLU A 363 -14.04 -13.30 -42.03
C GLU A 363 -14.19 -13.45 -40.52
N TYR A 364 -13.41 -12.65 -39.77
CA TYR A 364 -13.50 -12.45 -38.35
C TYR A 364 -13.49 -10.96 -38.01
N THR A 365 -14.04 -10.57 -36.88
CA THR A 365 -13.77 -9.25 -36.31
C THR A 365 -12.53 -9.39 -35.45
N PHE A 366 -11.35 -8.99 -35.97
CA PHE A 366 -10.10 -9.04 -35.23
C PHE A 366 -10.07 -7.97 -34.13
N THR A 367 -9.65 -8.33 -32.94
CA THR A 367 -9.66 -7.47 -31.75
C THR A 367 -8.29 -7.34 -31.09
N GLN A 368 -7.45 -8.35 -31.19
CA GLN A 368 -6.07 -8.36 -30.76
C GLN A 368 -5.22 -9.26 -31.67
N PHE A 369 -3.92 -8.96 -31.72
CA PHE A 369 -2.90 -9.85 -32.26
C PHE A 369 -1.88 -10.17 -31.19
N ALA A 370 -1.29 -11.38 -31.23
CA ALA A 370 -0.15 -11.69 -30.41
C ALA A 370 0.99 -12.20 -31.27
N MET A 371 2.21 -11.81 -30.93
CA MET A 371 3.42 -12.25 -31.62
C MET A 371 4.46 -12.73 -30.61
N MET A 372 5.20 -13.76 -30.99
CA MET A 372 6.31 -14.29 -30.23
C MET A 372 7.61 -14.07 -30.99
N GLN A 373 8.61 -13.51 -30.32
CA GLN A 373 9.96 -13.42 -30.87
C GLN A 373 10.56 -14.81 -31.07
N ARG A 374 11.59 -14.91 -31.92
CA ARG A 374 12.37 -16.14 -32.11
C ARG A 374 12.84 -16.70 -30.78
N GLN A 375 12.69 -18.01 -30.56
CA GLN A 375 12.80 -18.63 -29.24
C GLN A 375 14.19 -19.16 -28.87
N HIS A 376 14.88 -19.75 -29.83
CA HIS A 376 16.03 -20.64 -29.51
C HIS A 376 17.39 -19.91 -29.45
N ASP A 377 17.49 -18.65 -29.80
CA ASP A 377 18.72 -17.85 -29.73
C ASP A 377 18.47 -16.42 -29.24
N THR A 378 19.47 -15.55 -29.33
CA THR A 378 19.39 -14.15 -28.91
C THR A 378 18.86 -13.21 -29.98
N ASN A 379 18.57 -13.71 -31.19
CA ASN A 379 18.16 -12.91 -32.35
C ASN A 379 16.66 -12.62 -32.30
N ARG A 380 16.25 -11.68 -31.46
CA ARG A 380 14.88 -11.15 -31.35
C ARG A 380 14.83 -9.82 -32.07
N ASP A 381 14.65 -9.90 -33.40
CA ASP A 381 14.95 -8.79 -34.29
C ASP A 381 13.78 -7.83 -34.47
N THR A 382 12.54 -8.31 -34.55
CA THR A 382 11.37 -7.48 -34.79
C THR A 382 11.14 -6.51 -33.65
N LYS A 383 11.10 -5.18 -33.97
CA LYS A 383 10.95 -4.10 -32.97
C LYS A 383 9.59 -3.44 -33.04
N ALA A 384 9.24 -2.80 -34.16
CA ALA A 384 8.01 -2.05 -34.23
C ALA A 384 7.38 -2.09 -35.61
N GLY A 385 6.09 -1.78 -35.67
CA GLY A 385 5.34 -1.76 -36.91
C GLY A 385 3.86 -1.49 -36.73
N GLU A 386 3.09 -1.86 -37.72
CA GLU A 386 1.69 -1.55 -37.88
C GLU A 386 0.87 -2.80 -38.21
N PHE A 387 -0.37 -2.87 -37.70
CA PHE A 387 -1.36 -3.89 -38.07
C PHE A 387 -2.41 -3.34 -39.02
N TYR A 388 -2.79 -4.15 -40.01
CA TYR A 388 -3.85 -3.86 -40.96
C TYR A 388 -4.79 -5.05 -41.11
N VAL A 389 -6.06 -4.76 -41.42
CA VAL A 389 -7.10 -5.77 -41.73
C VAL A 389 -7.72 -5.45 -43.09
N SER A 390 -8.07 -6.48 -43.84
CA SER A 390 -8.73 -6.39 -45.16
C SER A 390 -9.70 -7.55 -45.36
N SER A 391 -10.79 -7.30 -46.10
CA SER A 391 -11.70 -8.35 -46.56
C SER A 391 -11.32 -8.90 -47.95
N ASP A 392 -10.58 -8.12 -48.75
CA ASP A 392 -10.29 -8.45 -50.15
C ASP A 392 -8.79 -8.54 -50.49
N LYS A 393 -7.91 -8.30 -49.54
CA LYS A 393 -6.45 -8.28 -49.69
C LYS A 393 -5.90 -7.09 -50.53
N GLU A 394 -6.80 -6.21 -50.99
CA GLU A 394 -6.46 -5.02 -51.79
C GLU A 394 -6.60 -3.74 -50.94
N ASN A 395 -7.74 -3.61 -50.26
CA ASN A 395 -8.08 -2.45 -49.45
C ASN A 395 -7.76 -2.74 -47.98
N TRP A 396 -6.73 -2.06 -47.43
CA TRP A 396 -6.22 -2.27 -46.08
C TRP A 396 -6.60 -1.15 -45.14
N THR A 397 -7.21 -1.50 -44.02
CA THR A 397 -7.49 -0.59 -42.92
C THR A 397 -6.45 -0.76 -41.84
N LYS A 398 -5.69 0.29 -41.49
CA LYS A 398 -4.79 0.28 -40.33
C LYS A 398 -5.65 0.18 -39.07
N VAL A 399 -5.30 -0.79 -38.20
CA VAL A 399 -6.07 -1.09 -36.96
C VAL A 399 -5.27 -0.86 -35.69
N GLY A 400 -3.94 -0.71 -35.78
CA GLY A 400 -3.10 -0.45 -34.63
C GLY A 400 -1.61 -0.42 -34.96
N ASP A 401 -0.84 -0.06 -33.97
CA ASP A 401 0.62 -0.08 -33.98
C ASP A 401 1.14 -1.07 -32.93
N PHE A 402 2.38 -1.53 -33.08
CA PHE A 402 3.03 -2.37 -32.08
C PHE A 402 4.48 -1.98 -31.84
N THR A 403 4.95 -2.23 -30.61
CA THR A 403 6.36 -2.24 -30.26
C THR A 403 6.63 -3.49 -29.43
N MET A 404 7.44 -4.41 -29.97
CA MET A 404 7.84 -5.63 -29.29
C MET A 404 9.05 -5.38 -28.39
N LYS A 405 9.08 -6.10 -27.29
CA LYS A 405 10.27 -6.23 -26.42
C LYS A 405 11.06 -7.49 -26.86
N GLN A 406 12.34 -7.55 -26.49
CA GLN A 406 13.20 -8.72 -26.76
C GLN A 406 13.01 -9.80 -25.67
N ILE A 407 11.79 -10.28 -25.48
CA ILE A 407 11.39 -11.33 -24.52
C ILE A 407 10.86 -12.58 -25.25
N LEU A 408 10.77 -13.70 -24.54
CA LEU A 408 10.34 -14.98 -25.12
C LEU A 408 8.81 -15.14 -25.12
N GLU A 409 8.14 -14.51 -24.18
CA GLU A 409 6.70 -14.60 -23.98
C GLU A 409 5.93 -13.99 -25.14
N ALA A 410 4.71 -14.49 -25.39
CA ALA A 410 3.80 -13.89 -26.34
C ALA A 410 3.45 -12.45 -25.93
N GLN A 411 3.62 -11.52 -26.86
CA GLN A 411 3.32 -10.11 -26.65
C GLN A 411 2.03 -9.75 -27.36
N MET A 412 1.06 -9.29 -26.59
CA MET A 412 -0.30 -9.02 -27.08
C MET A 412 -0.51 -7.55 -27.38
N PHE A 413 -1.17 -7.26 -28.48
CA PHE A 413 -1.46 -5.92 -28.98
C PHE A 413 -2.96 -5.79 -29.26
N ALA A 414 -3.63 -4.92 -28.52
CA ALA A 414 -5.02 -4.57 -28.81
C ALA A 414 -5.09 -3.72 -30.09
N VAL A 415 -6.11 -3.95 -30.90
CA VAL A 415 -6.33 -3.20 -32.12
C VAL A 415 -7.76 -2.67 -32.17
N THR A 416 -8.01 -1.68 -33.01
CA THR A 416 -9.39 -1.25 -33.30
C THR A 416 -10.11 -2.41 -33.96
N PRO A 417 -11.26 -2.89 -33.42
CA PRO A 417 -11.99 -4.01 -33.98
C PRO A 417 -12.45 -3.72 -35.40
N VAL A 418 -11.98 -4.53 -36.33
CA VAL A 418 -12.35 -4.43 -37.75
C VAL A 418 -12.64 -5.81 -38.30
N LYS A 419 -13.71 -5.95 -39.06
CA LYS A 419 -14.07 -7.19 -39.75
C LYS A 419 -13.26 -7.36 -41.01
N GLY A 420 -12.67 -8.54 -41.21
CA GLY A 420 -11.96 -8.88 -42.44
C GLY A 420 -11.53 -10.35 -42.46
N ARG A 421 -11.07 -10.81 -43.61
CA ARG A 421 -10.54 -12.16 -43.83
C ARG A 421 -9.02 -12.18 -43.69
N TYR A 422 -8.37 -11.09 -44.06
CA TYR A 422 -6.90 -10.99 -44.06
C TYR A 422 -6.44 -10.01 -43.02
N PHE A 423 -5.28 -10.31 -42.41
CA PHE A 423 -4.55 -9.32 -41.63
C PHE A 423 -3.10 -9.24 -42.10
N LYS A 424 -2.52 -8.07 -41.93
CA LYS A 424 -1.14 -7.77 -42.31
C LYS A 424 -0.38 -7.17 -41.15
N ILE A 425 0.83 -7.67 -40.91
CA ILE A 425 1.82 -7.15 -40.00
C ILE A 425 2.89 -6.49 -40.85
N LYS A 426 3.02 -5.15 -40.74
CA LYS A 426 4.03 -4.38 -41.46
C LYS A 426 5.12 -3.98 -40.48
N MET A 427 6.29 -4.60 -40.55
CA MET A 427 7.45 -4.30 -39.72
C MET A 427 8.17 -3.09 -40.29
N THR A 428 8.31 -2.03 -39.48
CA THR A 428 8.96 -0.77 -39.86
C THR A 428 10.29 -0.55 -39.16
N GLU A 429 10.50 -1.21 -38.01
CA GLU A 429 11.73 -1.13 -37.24
C GLU A 429 12.20 -2.50 -36.78
N SER A 430 13.52 -2.60 -36.64
CA SER A 430 14.22 -3.80 -36.14
C SER A 430 15.24 -3.44 -35.08
N TYR A 431 15.46 -4.33 -34.13
CA TYR A 431 16.58 -4.24 -33.17
C TYR A 431 17.93 -4.54 -33.82
N ARG A 432 17.91 -5.27 -34.95
CA ARG A 432 19.12 -5.62 -35.73
C ARG A 432 18.83 -5.44 -37.22
N ALA A 433 18.60 -4.20 -37.61
CA ALA A 433 18.30 -3.88 -39.02
C ALA A 433 19.33 -4.41 -40.00
N PRO A 434 18.91 -4.93 -41.18
CA PRO A 434 17.53 -4.89 -41.70
C PRO A 434 16.67 -6.11 -41.31
N TYR A 435 17.11 -6.99 -40.42
CA TYR A 435 16.49 -8.29 -40.18
C TYR A 435 15.24 -8.21 -39.29
N CYS A 436 14.23 -8.99 -39.62
CA CYS A 436 13.07 -9.26 -38.78
C CYS A 436 12.79 -10.77 -38.73
N SER A 437 12.33 -11.24 -37.57
CA SER A 437 11.93 -12.62 -37.36
C SER A 437 10.91 -12.72 -36.23
N PHE A 438 10.05 -13.72 -36.25
CA PHE A 438 9.19 -14.11 -35.13
C PHE A 438 8.80 -15.61 -35.26
N ALA A 439 8.62 -16.25 -34.07
CA ALA A 439 8.28 -17.65 -34.02
C ALA A 439 6.81 -17.93 -34.34
N GLU A 440 5.91 -17.11 -33.72
CA GLU A 440 4.48 -17.38 -33.85
C GLU A 440 3.67 -16.07 -33.91
N VAL A 441 2.56 -16.14 -34.64
CA VAL A 441 1.54 -15.10 -34.70
C VAL A 441 0.18 -15.71 -34.35
N TYR A 442 -0.53 -15.04 -33.44
CA TYR A 442 -1.89 -15.41 -33.03
C TYR A 442 -2.83 -14.24 -33.30
N ALA A 443 -4.08 -14.54 -33.53
CA ALA A 443 -5.13 -13.54 -33.64
C ALA A 443 -6.30 -13.89 -32.71
N TYR A 444 -6.91 -12.87 -32.17
CA TYR A 444 -8.08 -12.97 -31.30
C TYR A 444 -9.21 -12.14 -31.89
N GLY A 445 -10.42 -12.63 -31.76
CA GLY A 445 -11.57 -11.96 -32.38
C GLY A 445 -12.88 -12.65 -32.13
N LEU A 446 -13.87 -12.20 -32.89
CA LEU A 446 -15.25 -12.72 -32.91
C LEU A 446 -15.56 -13.25 -34.29
N GLU A 447 -16.37 -14.33 -34.35
CA GLU A 447 -16.88 -14.90 -35.61
C GLU A 447 -18.02 -14.07 -36.20
#